data_8d756dd6c3dce43ee94189b373b7fb0b
#
_entry.id   8d756dd6c3dce43ee94189b373b7fb0b
#
_cell.length_a   1.000
_cell.length_b   1.000
_cell.length_c   1.000
_cell.angle_alpha   90.00
_cell.angle_beta   90.00
_cell.angle_gamma   90.00
#
_symmetry.space_group_name_H-M   'P 1'
#
loop_
_entity.id
_entity.type
_entity.pdbx_description
1 polymer ?
#
loop_
_entity_poly.entity_id
_entity_poly.type
_entity_poly.pdbx_seq_one_letter_code
_entity_poly.pdbx_strand_id
1 'polypeptide(L)'
;MKIKLSDHFSYGKLIKFTLPTIIMMIFTSIYGVVDGVFVSNFVGSDAFAAVNLIMPVVMILGSVGFMIGTGGSAIVSKTLGEGKKEKAREYFSMLIYLCIVSGVALSVIGIIFIRPIAVVLGASGSIADDCVIYGRTLLVMLTALFLQNAFQSFLVVAEKPKLGLVVSLLAGFTNMFLDFLFIYVLKLGVFGAALATGISQIVGSIIPIIYFLSDKSDVLKLQKARFNKDIIIKTCINGSSEMVTNMSMSLVNMLYNMQLMKYIGTNGVVAYGIIMYVGFIFSGTYLGYAVGSAPVISYHYGSDNKKELKNLFRKSITLIIVASLVMTGLAEVLAKYLAGIFVSYDKELLELTTLAIRIYSVAYLFNGLNIFTSSFFTALNNGAVSAAVSFLRMFVFQIAMIMILPLILGINGIWMVTQMAALESRYATDAQYKLIEGEQFFCLLLIARKAMEDATRQFFLILSEQMHHLVLRLATMNHQRELGFYRPFYLFLESLELFDFELTAPVIIESYFSDGDKIRKLRRITRR
;
A
#
# COMPACT_ATOMS: atom_id res chain seq x y z
N MET A 1 14.00 27.77 13.29
CA MET A 1 12.66 28.33 13.05
C MET A 1 11.65 27.17 13.05
N LYS A 2 10.56 27.24 13.85
CA LYS A 2 9.51 26.20 13.91
C LYS A 2 8.66 26.33 12.65
N ILE A 3 8.48 25.26 11.88
CA ILE A 3 7.63 25.24 10.69
C ILE A 3 6.19 25.03 11.16
N LYS A 4 5.28 25.91 10.70
CA LYS A 4 3.84 25.87 11.00
C LYS A 4 3.05 25.35 9.80
N LEU A 5 1.88 24.78 10.03
CA LEU A 5 0.97 24.33 8.95
C LEU A 5 0.53 25.48 8.05
N SER A 6 0.41 26.71 8.62
CA SER A 6 0.00 27.93 7.91
C SER A 6 1.08 28.57 7.02
N ASP A 7 2.31 28.05 7.06
CA ASP A 7 3.42 28.65 6.33
C ASP A 7 3.31 28.40 4.82
N HIS A 8 3.96 29.30 4.04
CA HIS A 8 4.25 28.98 2.65
C HIS A 8 5.35 27.92 2.55
N PHE A 9 5.17 26.88 1.74
CA PHE A 9 6.10 25.77 1.61
C PHE A 9 6.93 25.85 0.31
N SER A 10 8.23 26.08 0.46
CA SER A 10 9.23 25.80 -0.57
C SER A 10 9.55 24.29 -0.58
N TYR A 11 10.23 23.77 -1.62
CA TYR A 11 10.69 22.38 -1.66
C TYR A 11 11.48 21.99 -0.42
N GLY A 12 12.49 22.78 -0.04
CA GLY A 12 13.32 22.50 1.14
C GLY A 12 12.54 22.52 2.45
N LYS A 13 11.53 23.41 2.58
CA LYS A 13 10.70 23.48 3.78
C LYS A 13 9.74 22.29 3.87
N LEU A 14 9.19 21.86 2.73
CA LEU A 14 8.30 20.70 2.65
C LEU A 14 9.07 19.40 2.99
N ILE A 15 10.25 19.20 2.41
CA ILE A 15 11.12 18.07 2.74
C ILE A 15 11.50 18.10 4.22
N LYS A 16 11.94 19.24 4.76
CA LYS A 16 12.34 19.37 6.17
C LYS A 16 11.19 19.07 7.14
N PHE A 17 9.96 19.36 6.74
CA PHE A 17 8.76 19.06 7.56
C PHE A 17 8.37 17.59 7.49
N THR A 18 8.44 16.97 6.28
CA THR A 18 8.03 15.58 6.06
C THR A 18 9.13 14.55 6.33
N LEU A 19 10.40 14.94 6.33
CA LEU A 19 11.54 14.03 6.54
C LEU A 19 11.45 13.22 7.86
N PRO A 20 11.03 13.78 9.01
CA PRO A 20 10.87 12.99 10.22
C PRO A 20 9.82 11.87 10.06
N THR A 21 8.72 12.11 9.36
CA THR A 21 7.69 11.09 9.10
C THR A 21 8.16 10.04 8.09
N ILE A 22 8.97 10.42 7.11
CA ILE A 22 9.61 9.48 6.18
C ILE A 22 10.53 8.53 6.94
N ILE A 23 11.44 9.07 7.76
CA ILE A 23 12.36 8.26 8.56
C ILE A 23 11.59 7.38 9.55
N MET A 24 10.54 7.90 10.16
CA MET A 24 9.65 7.15 11.04
C MET A 24 9.06 5.91 10.36
N MET A 25 8.49 6.06 9.15
CA MET A 25 7.88 4.96 8.42
C MET A 25 8.90 3.93 7.93
N ILE A 26 10.06 4.37 7.44
CA ILE A 26 11.17 3.48 7.07
C ILE A 26 11.61 2.66 8.28
N PHE A 27 11.84 3.31 9.42
CA PHE A 27 12.25 2.64 10.66
C PHE A 27 11.20 1.64 11.15
N THR A 28 9.90 2.02 11.07
CA THR A 28 8.80 1.11 11.40
C THR A 28 8.81 -0.14 10.54
N SER A 29 9.09 -0.01 9.25
CA SER A 29 9.24 -1.16 8.34
C SER A 29 10.42 -2.05 8.71
N ILE A 30 11.56 -1.46 9.09
CA ILE A 30 12.78 -2.21 9.47
C ILE A 30 12.56 -3.00 10.76
N TYR A 31 12.04 -2.39 11.81
CA TYR A 31 11.88 -3.12 13.07
C TYR A 31 10.86 -4.25 12.97
N GLY A 32 9.82 -4.11 12.13
CA GLY A 32 8.89 -5.21 11.86
C GLY A 32 9.56 -6.42 11.19
N VAL A 33 10.57 -6.19 10.35
CA VAL A 33 11.40 -7.28 9.79
C VAL A 33 12.23 -7.93 10.89
N VAL A 34 12.82 -7.14 11.79
CA VAL A 34 13.66 -7.64 12.89
C VAL A 34 12.84 -8.52 13.85
N ASP A 35 11.61 -8.12 14.22
CA ASP A 35 10.68 -8.92 15.02
C ASP A 35 10.44 -10.31 14.39
N GLY A 36 10.12 -10.34 13.09
CA GLY A 36 9.97 -11.60 12.35
C GLY A 36 11.24 -12.50 12.38
N VAL A 37 12.41 -11.89 12.28
CA VAL A 37 13.71 -12.62 12.37
C VAL A 37 13.91 -13.22 13.78
N PHE A 38 13.56 -12.49 14.84
CA PHE A 38 13.65 -13.03 16.20
C PHE A 38 12.73 -14.24 16.40
N VAL A 39 11.47 -14.14 15.99
CA VAL A 39 10.52 -15.25 16.10
C VAL A 39 10.98 -16.46 15.30
N SER A 40 11.38 -16.27 14.05
CA SER A 40 11.81 -17.37 13.17
C SER A 40 13.03 -18.12 13.69
N ASN A 41 14.05 -17.40 14.18
CA ASN A 41 15.34 -18.02 14.54
C ASN A 41 15.39 -18.54 15.98
N PHE A 42 14.61 -17.97 16.89
CA PHE A 42 14.75 -18.28 18.32
C PHE A 42 13.52 -18.95 18.95
N VAL A 43 12.35 -18.90 18.31
CA VAL A 43 11.16 -19.59 18.80
C VAL A 43 10.90 -20.88 18.01
N GLY A 44 11.07 -20.84 16.69
CA GLY A 44 10.96 -22.00 15.82
C GLY A 44 9.94 -21.82 14.69
N SER A 45 9.91 -22.81 13.79
CA SER A 45 9.10 -22.79 12.56
C SER A 45 7.59 -22.75 12.83
N ASP A 46 7.10 -23.53 13.80
CA ASP A 46 5.67 -23.62 14.12
C ASP A 46 5.15 -22.31 14.70
N ALA A 47 5.94 -21.70 15.60
CA ALA A 47 5.67 -20.39 16.15
C ALA A 47 5.65 -19.29 15.08
N PHE A 48 6.62 -19.33 14.16
CA PHE A 48 6.67 -18.40 13.03
C PHE A 48 5.47 -18.58 12.09
N ALA A 49 5.06 -19.83 11.84
CA ALA A 49 3.84 -20.13 11.08
C ALA A 49 2.59 -19.59 11.79
N ALA A 50 2.48 -19.78 13.11
CA ALA A 50 1.36 -19.27 13.91
C ALA A 50 1.27 -17.73 13.86
N VAL A 51 2.41 -17.03 14.01
CA VAL A 51 2.48 -15.56 13.90
C VAL A 51 2.01 -15.10 12.52
N ASN A 52 2.55 -15.70 11.45
CA ASN A 52 2.18 -15.32 10.08
C ASN A 52 0.69 -15.58 9.76
N LEU A 53 0.10 -16.59 10.38
CA LEU A 53 -1.31 -16.95 10.17
C LEU A 53 -2.25 -15.94 10.86
N ILE A 54 -1.91 -15.49 12.07
CA ILE A 54 -2.78 -14.62 12.88
C ILE A 54 -2.51 -13.12 12.68
N MET A 55 -1.31 -12.73 12.25
CA MET A 55 -0.93 -11.31 12.01
C MET A 55 -1.88 -10.56 11.07
N PRO A 56 -2.36 -11.13 9.94
CA PRO A 56 -3.33 -10.45 9.10
C PRO A 56 -4.61 -10.03 9.85
N VAL A 57 -5.09 -10.83 10.80
CA VAL A 57 -6.27 -10.50 11.61
C VAL A 57 -5.98 -9.30 12.51
N VAL A 58 -4.84 -9.29 13.19
CA VAL A 58 -4.41 -8.17 14.03
C VAL A 58 -4.20 -6.90 13.20
N MET A 59 -3.64 -7.01 11.99
CA MET A 59 -3.44 -5.89 11.08
C MET A 59 -4.77 -5.31 10.56
N ILE A 60 -5.75 -6.16 10.23
CA ILE A 60 -7.09 -5.72 9.84
C ILE A 60 -7.75 -4.95 11.00
N LEU A 61 -7.71 -5.48 12.21
CA LEU A 61 -8.22 -4.77 13.39
C LEU A 61 -7.43 -3.48 13.64
N GLY A 62 -6.10 -3.53 13.57
CA GLY A 62 -5.20 -2.39 13.74
C GLY A 62 -5.44 -1.26 12.73
N SER A 63 -5.94 -1.59 11.53
CA SER A 63 -6.25 -0.61 10.49
C SER A 63 -7.34 0.39 10.88
N VAL A 64 -8.19 0.06 11.87
CA VAL A 64 -9.17 1.00 12.45
C VAL A 64 -8.46 2.18 13.12
N GLY A 65 -7.33 1.96 13.78
CA GLY A 65 -6.50 3.02 14.34
C GLY A 65 -5.93 3.96 13.26
N PHE A 66 -5.46 3.40 12.14
CA PHE A 66 -5.05 4.20 10.98
C PHE A 66 -6.22 4.96 10.37
N MET A 67 -7.38 4.33 10.20
CA MET A 67 -8.60 4.97 9.69
C MET A 67 -8.97 6.20 10.52
N ILE A 68 -9.00 6.07 11.84
CA ILE A 68 -9.31 7.20 12.74
C ILE A 68 -8.19 8.24 12.71
N GLY A 69 -6.93 7.82 12.65
CA GLY A 69 -5.75 8.70 12.60
C GLY A 69 -5.70 9.54 11.35
N THR A 70 -5.73 8.94 10.17
CA THR A 70 -5.61 9.64 8.88
C THR A 70 -6.87 10.45 8.56
N GLY A 71 -8.05 9.82 8.67
CA GLY A 71 -9.31 10.51 8.43
C GLY A 71 -9.58 11.64 9.42
N GLY A 72 -9.26 11.41 10.70
CA GLY A 72 -9.42 12.40 11.75
C GLY A 72 -8.42 13.55 11.68
N SER A 73 -7.15 13.26 11.37
CA SER A 73 -6.13 14.29 11.21
C SER A 73 -6.47 15.29 10.10
N ALA A 74 -7.06 14.80 9.00
CA ALA A 74 -7.51 15.65 7.92
C ALA A 74 -8.66 16.59 8.36
N ILE A 75 -9.66 16.07 9.08
CA ILE A 75 -10.78 16.87 9.60
C ILE A 75 -10.29 17.90 10.62
N VAL A 76 -9.44 17.49 11.56
CA VAL A 76 -8.88 18.38 12.59
C VAL A 76 -8.01 19.47 11.94
N SER A 77 -7.14 19.13 10.99
CA SER A 77 -6.30 20.12 10.28
C SER A 77 -7.13 21.10 9.45
N LYS A 78 -8.17 20.62 8.77
CA LYS A 78 -9.12 21.48 8.06
C LYS A 78 -9.79 22.47 9.02
N THR A 79 -10.28 21.99 10.16
CA THR A 79 -10.93 22.82 11.19
C THR A 79 -9.96 23.87 11.76
N LEU A 80 -8.67 23.53 11.90
CA LEU A 80 -7.61 24.49 12.26
C LEU A 80 -7.42 25.54 11.16
N GLY A 81 -7.43 25.14 9.89
CA GLY A 81 -7.36 26.03 8.73
C GLY A 81 -8.52 27.01 8.66
N GLU A 82 -9.72 26.58 9.06
CA GLU A 82 -10.92 27.42 9.21
C GLU A 82 -10.82 28.43 10.38
N GLY A 83 -9.71 28.43 11.14
CA GLY A 83 -9.53 29.28 12.32
C GLY A 83 -10.26 28.82 13.59
N LYS A 84 -10.92 27.66 13.57
CA LYS A 84 -11.75 27.14 14.67
C LYS A 84 -10.94 26.26 15.63
N LYS A 85 -9.92 26.82 16.29
CA LYS A 85 -8.94 26.08 17.09
C LYS A 85 -9.58 25.24 18.22
N GLU A 86 -10.54 25.80 18.94
CA GLU A 86 -11.20 25.07 20.05
C GLU A 86 -12.04 23.89 19.57
N LYS A 87 -12.74 24.03 18.43
CA LYS A 87 -13.45 22.90 17.82
C LYS A 87 -12.49 21.81 17.31
N ALA A 88 -11.35 22.20 16.77
CA ALA A 88 -10.32 21.25 16.35
C ALA A 88 -9.77 20.43 17.54
N ARG A 89 -9.57 21.06 18.70
CA ARG A 89 -9.18 20.39 19.95
C ARG A 89 -10.26 19.46 20.47
N GLU A 90 -11.53 19.88 20.40
CA GLU A 90 -12.68 19.06 20.78
C GLU A 90 -12.78 17.82 19.86
N TYR A 91 -12.68 17.99 18.55
CA TYR A 91 -12.69 16.87 17.60
C TYR A 91 -11.50 15.92 17.82
N PHE A 92 -10.29 16.45 17.99
CA PHE A 92 -9.12 15.65 18.32
C PHE A 92 -9.36 14.79 19.57
N SER A 93 -9.83 15.41 20.66
CA SER A 93 -10.07 14.69 21.93
C SER A 93 -11.15 13.62 21.78
N MET A 94 -12.24 13.92 21.06
CA MET A 94 -13.30 12.96 20.77
C MET A 94 -12.76 11.76 19.97
N LEU A 95 -11.89 11.99 18.99
CA LEU A 95 -11.32 10.91 18.16
C LEU A 95 -10.34 10.04 18.95
N ILE A 96 -9.60 10.62 19.92
CA ILE A 96 -8.78 9.82 20.84
C ILE A 96 -9.67 8.96 21.76
N TYR A 97 -10.79 9.49 22.28
CA TYR A 97 -11.75 8.69 23.02
C TYR A 97 -12.38 7.59 22.15
N LEU A 98 -12.66 7.89 20.87
CA LEU A 98 -13.15 6.88 19.93
C LEU A 98 -12.12 5.76 19.71
N CYS A 99 -10.83 6.08 19.60
CA CYS A 99 -9.76 5.05 19.52
C CYS A 99 -9.77 4.15 20.76
N ILE A 100 -9.93 4.74 21.97
CA ILE A 100 -9.95 3.96 23.21
C ILE A 100 -11.18 3.04 23.25
N VAL A 101 -12.37 3.58 23.02
CA VAL A 101 -13.62 2.81 23.07
C VAL A 101 -13.67 1.72 22.01
N SER A 102 -13.32 2.05 20.77
CA SER A 102 -13.29 1.06 19.68
C SER A 102 -12.19 0.03 19.86
N GLY A 103 -11.02 0.45 20.39
CA GLY A 103 -9.91 -0.46 20.69
C GLY A 103 -10.29 -1.49 21.77
N VAL A 104 -10.92 -1.05 22.87
CA VAL A 104 -11.41 -1.96 23.92
C VAL A 104 -12.52 -2.86 23.38
N ALA A 105 -13.50 -2.33 22.66
CA ALA A 105 -14.59 -3.12 22.12
C ALA A 105 -14.10 -4.22 21.15
N LEU A 106 -13.22 -3.86 20.21
CA LEU A 106 -12.65 -4.80 19.26
C LEU A 106 -11.66 -5.77 19.91
N SER A 107 -10.96 -5.36 20.98
CA SER A 107 -10.14 -6.24 21.80
C SER A 107 -10.99 -7.36 22.42
N VAL A 108 -12.08 -7.01 23.09
CA VAL A 108 -12.98 -7.99 23.71
C VAL A 108 -13.56 -8.95 22.68
N ILE A 109 -14.09 -8.42 21.57
CA ILE A 109 -14.63 -9.24 20.48
C ILE A 109 -13.53 -10.16 19.91
N GLY A 110 -12.36 -9.61 19.61
CA GLY A 110 -11.24 -10.37 19.04
C GLY A 110 -10.77 -11.50 19.97
N ILE A 111 -10.65 -11.25 21.28
CA ILE A 111 -10.23 -12.27 22.27
C ILE A 111 -11.22 -13.44 22.31
N ILE A 112 -12.52 -13.17 22.19
CA ILE A 112 -13.56 -14.20 22.18
C ILE A 112 -13.46 -15.06 20.90
N PHE A 113 -13.26 -14.42 19.73
CA PHE A 113 -13.32 -15.09 18.45
C PHE A 113 -11.96 -15.56 17.90
N ILE A 114 -10.83 -15.26 18.56
CA ILE A 114 -9.49 -15.56 18.02
C ILE A 114 -9.27 -17.05 17.74
N ARG A 115 -9.79 -17.95 18.60
CA ARG A 115 -9.62 -19.39 18.42
C ARG A 115 -10.44 -19.93 17.22
N PRO A 116 -11.74 -19.64 17.08
CA PRO A 116 -12.50 -19.95 15.87
C PRO A 116 -11.83 -19.39 14.59
N ILE A 117 -11.33 -18.14 14.64
CA ILE A 117 -10.65 -17.52 13.50
C ILE A 117 -9.38 -18.29 13.13
N ALA A 118 -8.53 -18.65 14.10
CA ALA A 118 -7.31 -19.41 13.86
C ALA A 118 -7.61 -20.76 13.19
N VAL A 119 -8.65 -21.47 13.65
CA VAL A 119 -9.08 -22.75 13.06
C VAL A 119 -9.59 -22.56 11.63
N VAL A 120 -10.39 -21.55 11.36
CA VAL A 120 -10.89 -21.23 10.00
C VAL A 120 -9.71 -20.87 9.07
N LEU A 121 -8.66 -20.25 9.57
CA LEU A 121 -7.45 -19.96 8.81
C LEU A 121 -6.55 -21.18 8.59
N GLY A 122 -6.94 -22.35 9.13
CA GLY A 122 -6.22 -23.61 8.93
C GLY A 122 -5.26 -24.01 10.04
N ALA A 123 -5.25 -23.28 11.18
CA ALA A 123 -4.41 -23.65 12.32
C ALA A 123 -4.93 -24.94 12.98
N SER A 124 -4.03 -25.86 13.31
CA SER A 124 -4.33 -27.12 14.01
C SER A 124 -3.24 -27.46 15.03
N GLY A 125 -3.58 -28.25 16.02
CA GLY A 125 -2.63 -28.70 17.05
C GLY A 125 -1.93 -27.57 17.79
N SER A 126 -0.62 -27.66 17.97
CA SER A 126 0.25 -26.66 18.65
C SER A 126 0.19 -25.30 17.96
N ILE A 127 0.10 -25.24 16.64
CA ILE A 127 0.04 -23.98 15.87
C ILE A 127 -1.24 -23.20 16.25
N ALA A 128 -2.37 -23.89 16.45
CA ALA A 128 -3.61 -23.22 16.89
C ALA A 128 -3.48 -22.60 18.28
N ASP A 129 -2.82 -23.27 19.21
CA ASP A 129 -2.58 -22.77 20.55
C ASP A 129 -1.63 -21.58 20.55
N ASP A 130 -0.56 -21.62 19.75
CA ASP A 130 0.36 -20.51 19.54
C ASP A 130 -0.34 -19.30 18.89
N CYS A 131 -1.22 -19.51 17.89
CA CYS A 131 -2.07 -18.45 17.32
C CYS A 131 -2.94 -17.77 18.38
N VAL A 132 -3.54 -18.56 19.28
CA VAL A 132 -4.41 -18.06 20.35
C VAL A 132 -3.60 -17.28 21.38
N ILE A 133 -2.45 -17.78 21.79
CA ILE A 133 -1.55 -17.10 22.76
C ILE A 133 -1.08 -15.78 22.18
N TYR A 134 -0.50 -15.80 20.98
CA TYR A 134 0.00 -14.61 20.31
C TYR A 134 -1.11 -13.59 20.06
N GLY A 135 -2.20 -14.03 19.45
CA GLY A 135 -3.32 -13.17 19.10
C GLY A 135 -3.99 -12.55 20.32
N ARG A 136 -4.27 -13.31 21.38
CA ARG A 136 -4.86 -12.77 22.63
C ARG A 136 -3.95 -11.74 23.26
N THR A 137 -2.65 -12.00 23.34
CA THR A 137 -1.69 -11.07 23.95
C THR A 137 -1.67 -9.74 23.21
N LEU A 138 -1.64 -9.75 21.87
CA LEU A 138 -1.70 -8.52 21.06
C LEU A 138 -3.07 -7.83 21.15
N LEU A 139 -4.16 -8.60 21.19
CA LEU A 139 -5.50 -8.03 21.29
C LEU A 139 -5.73 -7.31 22.61
N VAL A 140 -5.15 -7.76 23.73
CA VAL A 140 -5.17 -7.02 25.00
C VAL A 140 -4.54 -5.64 24.83
N MET A 141 -3.52 -5.50 23.98
CA MET A 141 -2.81 -4.25 23.72
C MET A 141 -3.36 -3.48 22.49
N LEU A 142 -4.46 -3.95 21.87
CA LEU A 142 -5.03 -3.38 20.64
C LEU A 142 -5.36 -1.90 20.76
N THR A 143 -5.82 -1.46 21.93
CA THR A 143 -6.08 -0.04 22.20
C THR A 143 -4.80 0.81 22.10
N ALA A 144 -3.67 0.29 22.58
CA ALA A 144 -2.38 0.96 22.45
C ALA A 144 -1.93 1.05 20.98
N LEU A 145 -2.15 -0.01 20.20
CA LEU A 145 -1.90 0.00 18.74
C LEU A 145 -2.75 1.08 18.04
N PHE A 146 -4.04 1.20 18.36
CA PHE A 146 -4.91 2.22 17.77
C PHE A 146 -4.40 3.62 18.06
N LEU A 147 -4.07 3.88 19.33
CA LEU A 147 -3.55 5.16 19.76
C LEU A 147 -2.21 5.48 19.13
N GLN A 148 -1.29 4.52 19.05
CA GLN A 148 0.01 4.69 18.39
C GLN A 148 -0.17 5.08 16.92
N ASN A 149 -1.02 4.36 16.18
CA ASN A 149 -1.31 4.64 14.76
C ASN A 149 -1.96 6.02 14.58
N ALA A 150 -2.93 6.38 15.42
CA ALA A 150 -3.58 7.68 15.38
C ALA A 150 -2.59 8.84 15.70
N PHE A 151 -1.75 8.67 16.71
CA PHE A 151 -0.79 9.69 17.09
C PHE A 151 0.30 9.95 16.05
N GLN A 152 0.65 8.99 15.19
CA GLN A 152 1.55 9.24 14.07
C GLN A 152 1.04 10.41 13.20
N SER A 153 -0.25 10.45 12.91
CA SER A 153 -0.86 11.54 12.15
C SER A 153 -1.09 12.80 12.99
N PHE A 154 -1.61 12.67 14.22
CA PHE A 154 -1.93 13.83 15.06
C PHE A 154 -0.71 14.61 15.56
N LEU A 155 0.45 13.98 15.72
CA LEU A 155 1.69 14.69 16.05
C LEU A 155 2.15 15.59 14.88
N VAL A 156 1.84 15.22 13.64
CA VAL A 156 2.09 16.09 12.47
C VAL A 156 1.13 17.29 12.50
N VAL A 157 -0.16 17.07 12.78
CA VAL A 157 -1.16 18.13 12.97
C VAL A 157 -0.74 19.09 14.08
N ALA A 158 -0.16 18.57 15.17
CA ALA A 158 0.38 19.36 16.27
C ALA A 158 1.70 20.11 15.93
N GLU A 159 2.16 20.07 14.67
CA GLU A 159 3.43 20.63 14.21
C GLU A 159 4.68 20.04 14.92
N LYS A 160 4.57 18.77 15.33
CA LYS A 160 5.62 18.03 16.05
C LYS A 160 6.04 16.73 15.37
N PRO A 161 6.32 16.70 14.04
CA PRO A 161 6.72 15.48 13.35
C PRO A 161 8.01 14.88 13.91
N LYS A 162 8.92 15.70 14.44
CA LYS A 162 10.13 15.21 15.13
C LYS A 162 9.82 14.43 16.40
N LEU A 163 8.80 14.85 17.16
CA LEU A 163 8.37 14.09 18.34
C LEU A 163 7.78 12.74 17.92
N GLY A 164 7.02 12.70 16.82
CA GLY A 164 6.52 11.46 16.23
C GLY A 164 7.66 10.49 15.88
N LEU A 165 8.72 11.00 15.26
CA LEU A 165 9.92 10.20 14.98
C LEU A 165 10.56 9.65 16.25
N VAL A 166 10.79 10.49 17.25
CA VAL A 166 11.42 10.07 18.53
C VAL A 166 10.57 9.00 19.23
N VAL A 167 9.25 9.18 19.28
CA VAL A 167 8.33 8.21 19.87
C VAL A 167 8.39 6.87 19.14
N SER A 168 8.39 6.88 17.80
CA SER A 168 8.48 5.64 17.01
C SER A 168 9.83 4.96 17.15
N LEU A 169 10.93 5.72 17.22
CA LEU A 169 12.26 5.16 17.50
C LEU A 169 12.30 4.50 18.89
N LEU A 170 11.79 5.17 19.91
CA LEU A 170 11.73 4.61 21.27
C LEU A 170 10.87 3.33 21.30
N ALA A 171 9.70 3.34 20.67
CA ALA A 171 8.84 2.16 20.58
C ALA A 171 9.56 1.01 19.86
N GLY A 172 10.18 1.25 18.70
CA GLY A 172 10.88 0.21 17.96
C GLY A 172 12.13 -0.33 18.67
N PHE A 173 12.92 0.52 19.33
CA PHE A 173 14.05 0.06 20.15
C PHE A 173 13.57 -0.71 21.38
N THR A 174 12.46 -0.31 21.99
CA THR A 174 11.83 -1.07 23.08
C THR A 174 11.41 -2.45 22.59
N ASN A 175 10.76 -2.55 21.43
CA ASN A 175 10.38 -3.84 20.84
C ASN A 175 11.62 -4.73 20.64
N MET A 176 12.64 -4.28 19.89
CA MET A 176 13.84 -5.07 19.63
C MET A 176 14.58 -5.51 20.92
N PHE A 177 14.67 -4.63 21.92
CA PHE A 177 15.26 -4.96 23.21
C PHE A 177 14.45 -6.00 23.98
N LEU A 178 13.12 -5.88 23.98
CA LEU A 178 12.24 -6.81 24.66
C LEU A 178 12.12 -8.14 23.92
N ASP A 179 12.22 -8.17 22.59
CA ASP A 179 12.33 -9.40 21.82
C ASP A 179 13.59 -10.18 22.23
N PHE A 180 14.73 -9.50 22.28
CA PHE A 180 15.95 -10.11 22.79
C PHE A 180 15.77 -10.64 24.22
N LEU A 181 15.19 -9.84 25.13
CA LEU A 181 15.01 -10.23 26.53
C LEU A 181 14.02 -11.39 26.69
N PHE A 182 12.82 -11.28 26.07
CA PHE A 182 11.73 -12.24 26.29
C PHE A 182 11.89 -13.52 25.47
N ILE A 183 12.39 -13.41 24.24
CA ILE A 183 12.52 -14.56 23.35
C ILE A 183 13.86 -15.27 23.63
N TYR A 184 14.97 -14.54 23.59
CA TYR A 184 16.30 -15.15 23.67
C TYR A 184 16.72 -15.46 25.11
N VAL A 185 16.59 -14.51 26.05
CA VAL A 185 17.06 -14.67 27.44
C VAL A 185 16.05 -15.46 28.27
N LEU A 186 14.77 -15.01 28.31
CA LEU A 186 13.72 -15.60 29.15
C LEU A 186 13.01 -16.80 28.49
N LYS A 187 13.21 -17.01 27.21
CA LYS A 187 12.65 -18.13 26.44
C LYS A 187 11.12 -18.27 26.56
N LEU A 188 10.41 -17.14 26.57
CA LEU A 188 8.95 -17.09 26.68
C LEU A 188 8.22 -17.46 25.37
N GLY A 189 8.97 -17.81 24.31
CA GLY A 189 8.41 -18.25 23.03
C GLY A 189 7.51 -17.20 22.37
N VAL A 190 6.41 -17.64 21.79
CA VAL A 190 5.42 -16.79 21.09
C VAL A 190 4.79 -15.73 21.99
N PHE A 191 4.56 -16.07 23.27
CA PHE A 191 4.06 -15.12 24.26
C PHE A 191 5.02 -13.96 24.47
N GLY A 192 6.33 -14.24 24.53
CA GLY A 192 7.37 -13.22 24.67
C GLY A 192 7.39 -12.24 23.51
N ALA A 193 7.28 -12.73 22.27
CA ALA A 193 7.20 -11.90 21.06
C ALA A 193 5.97 -10.97 21.09
N ALA A 194 4.79 -11.53 21.38
CA ALA A 194 3.56 -10.75 21.47
C ALA A 194 3.62 -9.69 22.58
N LEU A 195 4.22 -10.04 23.73
CA LEU A 195 4.37 -9.12 24.86
C LEU A 195 5.33 -7.97 24.54
N ALA A 196 6.46 -8.25 23.88
CA ALA A 196 7.41 -7.23 23.45
C ALA A 196 6.76 -6.23 22.48
N THR A 197 6.04 -6.74 21.48
CA THR A 197 5.27 -5.91 20.54
C THR A 197 4.20 -5.08 21.27
N GLY A 198 3.43 -5.67 22.16
CA GLY A 198 2.39 -4.98 22.90
C GLY A 198 2.94 -3.87 23.81
N ILE A 199 4.03 -4.11 24.55
CA ILE A 199 4.69 -3.11 25.40
C ILE A 199 5.25 -1.96 24.54
N SER A 200 5.83 -2.25 23.39
CA SER A 200 6.33 -1.21 22.49
C SER A 200 5.20 -0.30 21.98
N GLN A 201 4.01 -0.84 21.71
CA GLN A 201 2.80 -0.08 21.36
C GLN A 201 2.33 0.81 22.52
N ILE A 202 2.41 0.31 23.77
CA ILE A 202 2.11 1.12 24.97
C ILE A 202 3.08 2.31 25.06
N VAL A 203 4.38 2.11 24.86
CA VAL A 203 5.38 3.20 24.82
C VAL A 203 5.03 4.21 23.74
N GLY A 204 4.71 3.72 22.51
CA GLY A 204 4.31 4.54 21.37
C GLY A 204 3.02 5.34 21.58
N SER A 205 2.14 4.92 22.50
CA SER A 205 0.86 5.58 22.80
C SER A 205 0.92 6.48 24.05
N ILE A 206 1.60 6.08 25.11
CA ILE A 206 1.64 6.82 26.39
C ILE A 206 2.40 8.14 26.23
N ILE A 207 3.53 8.15 25.52
CA ILE A 207 4.34 9.37 25.37
C ILE A 207 3.53 10.50 24.70
N PRO A 208 2.82 10.28 23.57
CA PRO A 208 1.94 11.28 22.99
C PRO A 208 0.77 11.69 23.93
N ILE A 209 0.17 10.77 24.68
CA ILE A 209 -0.88 11.10 25.66
C ILE A 209 -0.35 12.10 26.68
N ILE A 210 0.81 11.84 27.28
CA ILE A 210 1.44 12.74 28.26
C ILE A 210 1.74 14.10 27.61
N TYR A 211 2.22 14.10 26.36
CA TYR A 211 2.48 15.35 25.62
C TYR A 211 1.18 16.17 25.43
N PHE A 212 0.08 15.54 24.98
CA PHE A 212 -1.19 16.24 24.71
C PHE A 212 -1.97 16.63 25.98
N LEU A 213 -1.68 16.00 27.10
CA LEU A 213 -2.19 16.42 28.42
C LEU A 213 -1.40 17.57 29.01
N SER A 214 -0.16 17.76 28.62
CA SER A 214 0.71 18.81 29.14
C SER A 214 0.41 20.18 28.50
N ASP A 215 0.78 21.26 29.21
CA ASP A 215 0.66 22.64 28.70
C ASP A 215 1.66 22.97 27.58
N LYS A 216 2.57 22.04 27.24
CA LYS A 216 3.54 22.19 26.15
C LYS A 216 2.92 22.06 24.75
N SER A 217 1.65 21.62 24.67
CA SER A 217 0.94 21.44 23.41
C SER A 217 0.10 22.68 23.08
N ASP A 218 0.64 23.51 22.17
CA ASP A 218 -0.01 24.78 21.78
C ASP A 218 -1.16 24.60 20.78
N VAL A 219 -1.04 23.64 19.85
CA VAL A 219 -1.99 23.44 18.74
C VAL A 219 -3.14 22.54 19.15
N LEU A 220 -2.83 21.31 19.54
CA LEU A 220 -3.80 20.32 19.99
C LEU A 220 -3.58 20.04 21.48
N LYS A 221 -4.66 19.91 22.22
CA LYS A 221 -4.65 19.54 23.65
C LYS A 221 -5.82 18.59 23.92
N LEU A 222 -5.59 17.57 24.74
CA LEU A 222 -6.66 16.70 25.21
C LEU A 222 -7.52 17.45 26.22
N GLN A 223 -8.81 17.49 25.97
CA GLN A 223 -9.81 18.18 26.77
C GLN A 223 -11.13 17.42 26.77
N LYS A 224 -12.09 17.84 27.58
CA LYS A 224 -13.45 17.29 27.52
C LYS A 224 -14.02 17.52 26.11
N ALA A 225 -14.56 16.48 25.51
CA ALA A 225 -15.14 16.53 24.17
C ALA A 225 -16.60 16.10 24.21
N ARG A 226 -17.43 16.77 23.39
CA ARG A 226 -18.81 16.37 23.16
C ARG A 226 -18.88 15.33 22.06
N PHE A 227 -19.75 14.37 22.21
CA PHE A 227 -20.01 13.37 21.18
C PHE A 227 -20.66 14.04 19.95
N ASN A 228 -20.04 13.83 18.79
CA ASN A 228 -20.55 14.33 17.51
C ASN A 228 -20.53 13.22 16.48
N LYS A 229 -21.71 12.61 16.25
CA LYS A 229 -21.89 11.48 15.34
C LYS A 229 -21.45 11.82 13.90
N ASP A 230 -21.74 13.04 13.42
CA ASP A 230 -21.42 13.43 12.04
C ASP A 230 -19.91 13.50 11.79
N ILE A 231 -19.15 13.97 12.77
CA ILE A 231 -17.69 14.02 12.69
C ILE A 231 -17.10 12.61 12.74
N ILE A 232 -17.64 11.72 13.55
CA ILE A 232 -17.20 10.32 13.62
C ILE A 232 -17.43 9.64 12.25
N ILE A 233 -18.65 9.76 11.71
CA ILE A 233 -18.96 9.18 10.40
C ILE A 233 -18.06 9.75 9.31
N LYS A 234 -17.87 11.07 9.27
CA LYS A 234 -16.97 11.72 8.32
C LYS A 234 -15.53 11.23 8.47
N THR A 235 -15.06 11.05 9.70
CA THR A 235 -13.72 10.51 9.98
C THR A 235 -13.58 9.08 9.45
N CYS A 236 -14.54 8.21 9.74
CA CYS A 236 -14.53 6.83 9.26
C CYS A 236 -14.57 6.75 7.73
N ILE A 237 -15.45 7.54 7.08
CA ILE A 237 -15.52 7.60 5.61
C ILE A 237 -14.20 8.15 5.05
N ASN A 238 -13.64 9.20 5.64
CA ASN A 238 -12.44 9.84 5.14
C ASN A 238 -11.18 8.99 5.30
N GLY A 239 -11.10 8.18 6.36
CA GLY A 239 -9.99 7.27 6.59
C GLY A 239 -10.22 5.83 6.09
N SER A 240 -11.39 5.53 5.51
CA SER A 240 -11.72 4.17 5.05
C SER A 240 -10.80 3.65 3.96
N SER A 241 -10.15 4.54 3.18
CA SER A 241 -9.13 4.17 2.20
C SER A 241 -7.96 3.39 2.81
N GLU A 242 -7.53 3.76 4.01
CA GLU A 242 -6.45 3.06 4.72
C GLU A 242 -6.89 1.65 5.17
N MET A 243 -8.11 1.54 5.68
CA MET A 243 -8.67 0.25 6.07
C MET A 243 -8.83 -0.67 4.85
N VAL A 244 -9.40 -0.16 3.76
CA VAL A 244 -9.56 -0.90 2.50
C VAL A 244 -8.20 -1.34 1.95
N THR A 245 -7.17 -0.48 1.99
CA THR A 245 -5.83 -0.80 1.53
C THR A 245 -5.23 -1.96 2.34
N ASN A 246 -5.28 -1.91 3.67
CA ASN A 246 -4.73 -2.95 4.53
C ASN A 246 -5.46 -4.30 4.38
N MET A 247 -6.79 -4.29 4.28
CA MET A 247 -7.58 -5.50 4.03
C MET A 247 -7.25 -6.11 2.66
N SER A 248 -7.20 -5.28 1.61
CA SER A 248 -6.88 -5.73 0.26
C SER A 248 -5.48 -6.32 0.18
N MET A 249 -4.51 -5.71 0.86
CA MET A 249 -3.11 -6.16 0.88
C MET A 249 -2.98 -7.60 1.42
N SER A 250 -3.73 -7.95 2.47
CA SER A 250 -3.71 -9.30 3.03
C SER A 250 -4.26 -10.34 2.04
N LEU A 251 -5.38 -10.03 1.37
CA LEU A 251 -5.96 -10.92 0.36
C LEU A 251 -5.06 -11.05 -0.88
N VAL A 252 -4.53 -9.94 -1.34
CA VAL A 252 -3.61 -9.89 -2.48
C VAL A 252 -2.36 -10.74 -2.23
N ASN A 253 -1.74 -10.62 -1.05
CA ASN A 253 -0.60 -11.44 -0.66
C ASN A 253 -0.92 -12.94 -0.67
N MET A 254 -2.10 -13.32 -0.18
CA MET A 254 -2.55 -14.72 -0.24
C MET A 254 -2.66 -15.23 -1.69
N LEU A 255 -3.26 -14.44 -2.57
CA LEU A 255 -3.42 -14.80 -3.99
C LEU A 255 -2.06 -14.87 -4.72
N TYR A 256 -1.14 -13.95 -4.43
CA TYR A 256 0.24 -14.03 -4.94
C TYR A 256 0.91 -15.35 -4.54
N ASN A 257 0.87 -15.69 -3.26
CA ASN A 257 1.46 -16.92 -2.76
C ASN A 257 0.83 -18.17 -3.41
N MET A 258 -0.50 -18.18 -3.62
CA MET A 258 -1.18 -19.28 -4.33
C MET A 258 -0.69 -19.41 -5.79
N GLN A 259 -0.59 -18.31 -6.52
CA GLN A 259 -0.12 -18.35 -7.91
C GLN A 259 1.36 -18.74 -7.99
N LEU A 260 2.20 -18.18 -7.13
CA LEU A 260 3.63 -18.51 -7.09
C LEU A 260 3.87 -19.97 -6.72
N MET A 261 3.13 -20.50 -5.76
CA MET A 261 3.19 -21.93 -5.41
C MET A 261 2.82 -22.82 -6.60
N LYS A 262 1.80 -22.42 -7.38
CA LYS A 262 1.35 -23.16 -8.56
C LYS A 262 2.36 -23.14 -9.70
N TYR A 263 3.01 -21.99 -9.99
CA TYR A 263 3.86 -21.80 -11.18
C TYR A 263 5.35 -22.05 -10.92
N ILE A 264 5.85 -21.77 -9.71
CA ILE A 264 7.27 -21.80 -9.37
C ILE A 264 7.56 -22.75 -8.19
N GLY A 265 6.56 -22.99 -7.33
CA GLY A 265 6.74 -23.73 -6.08
C GLY A 265 7.28 -22.85 -4.95
N THR A 266 7.92 -23.48 -3.96
CA THR A 266 8.44 -22.82 -2.75
C THR A 266 9.41 -21.69 -3.05
N ASN A 267 10.28 -21.84 -4.05
CA ASN A 267 11.26 -20.82 -4.43
C ASN A 267 10.59 -19.50 -4.86
N GLY A 268 9.44 -19.58 -5.54
CA GLY A 268 8.66 -18.40 -5.92
C GLY A 268 8.09 -17.66 -4.70
N VAL A 269 7.58 -18.38 -3.72
CA VAL A 269 7.04 -17.81 -2.47
C VAL A 269 8.16 -17.14 -1.67
N VAL A 270 9.35 -17.77 -1.57
CA VAL A 270 10.51 -17.19 -0.90
C VAL A 270 10.97 -15.91 -1.60
N ALA A 271 11.10 -15.93 -2.93
CA ALA A 271 11.47 -14.75 -3.71
C ALA A 271 10.49 -13.59 -3.50
N TYR A 272 9.18 -13.87 -3.48
CA TYR A 272 8.15 -12.87 -3.22
C TYR A 272 8.24 -12.31 -1.79
N GLY A 273 8.48 -13.15 -0.80
CA GLY A 273 8.70 -12.69 0.58
C GLY A 273 9.84 -11.67 0.67
N ILE A 274 10.95 -11.91 -0.02
CA ILE A 274 12.09 -10.98 -0.08
C ILE A 274 11.69 -9.66 -0.76
N ILE A 275 10.96 -9.73 -1.89
CA ILE A 275 10.44 -8.55 -2.59
C ILE A 275 9.53 -7.73 -1.66
N MET A 276 8.69 -8.38 -0.87
CA MET A 276 7.81 -7.71 0.08
C MET A 276 8.59 -6.97 1.17
N TYR A 277 9.65 -7.56 1.74
CA TYR A 277 10.50 -6.88 2.72
C TYR A 277 11.18 -5.64 2.13
N VAL A 278 11.75 -5.75 0.93
CA VAL A 278 12.33 -4.60 0.21
C VAL A 278 11.24 -3.56 -0.09
N GLY A 279 10.09 -4.03 -0.54
CA GLY A 279 8.93 -3.20 -0.87
C GLY A 279 8.38 -2.40 0.32
N PHE A 280 8.36 -2.97 1.53
CA PHE A 280 7.94 -2.25 2.74
C PHE A 280 8.86 -1.07 3.07
N ILE A 281 10.17 -1.23 2.93
CA ILE A 281 11.13 -0.16 3.17
C ILE A 281 10.95 0.98 2.16
N PHE A 282 10.79 0.66 0.88
CA PHE A 282 10.62 1.65 -0.18
C PHE A 282 9.25 2.34 -0.09
N SER A 283 8.18 1.57 0.15
CA SER A 283 6.83 2.12 0.37
C SER A 283 6.75 2.99 1.62
N GLY A 284 7.55 2.71 2.65
CA GLY A 284 7.70 3.53 3.85
C GLY A 284 8.09 4.99 3.52
N THR A 285 8.89 5.21 2.48
CA THR A 285 9.25 6.56 2.02
C THR A 285 8.02 7.32 1.52
N TYR A 286 7.19 6.68 0.69
CA TYR A 286 5.99 7.31 0.13
C TYR A 286 4.90 7.52 1.20
N LEU A 287 4.68 6.54 2.05
CA LEU A 287 3.74 6.62 3.17
C LEU A 287 4.15 7.72 4.16
N GLY A 288 5.44 7.80 4.50
CA GLY A 288 5.97 8.82 5.38
C GLY A 288 5.80 10.23 4.81
N TYR A 289 6.00 10.39 3.50
CA TYR A 289 5.73 11.65 2.83
C TYR A 289 4.23 11.98 2.84
N ALA A 290 3.37 11.01 2.53
CA ALA A 290 1.93 11.17 2.51
C ALA A 290 1.37 11.58 3.88
N VAL A 291 1.72 10.86 4.95
CA VAL A 291 1.33 11.17 6.33
C VAL A 291 1.86 12.54 6.76
N GLY A 292 3.10 12.88 6.37
CA GLY A 292 3.72 14.16 6.72
C GLY A 292 3.10 15.37 6.00
N SER A 293 2.67 15.21 4.75
CA SER A 293 2.13 16.29 3.93
C SER A 293 0.61 16.48 4.08
N ALA A 294 -0.15 15.42 4.38
CA ALA A 294 -1.60 15.47 4.46
C ALA A 294 -2.16 16.56 5.41
N PRO A 295 -1.66 16.76 6.64
CA PRO A 295 -2.13 17.83 7.51
C PRO A 295 -1.90 19.23 6.96
N VAL A 296 -0.78 19.46 6.23
CA VAL A 296 -0.48 20.75 5.58
C VAL A 296 -1.51 21.03 4.49
N ILE A 297 -1.80 20.03 3.65
CA ILE A 297 -2.78 20.12 2.57
C ILE A 297 -4.17 20.38 3.16
N SER A 298 -4.58 19.62 4.18
CA SER A 298 -5.88 19.79 4.86
C SER A 298 -6.04 21.17 5.49
N TYR A 299 -4.98 21.71 6.09
CA TYR A 299 -4.99 23.05 6.67
C TYR A 299 -5.26 24.13 5.61
N HIS A 300 -4.52 24.09 4.49
CA HIS A 300 -4.69 25.06 3.40
C HIS A 300 -6.04 24.87 2.68
N TYR A 301 -6.57 23.65 2.64
CA TYR A 301 -7.92 23.41 2.17
C TYR A 301 -8.97 24.05 3.10
N GLY A 302 -8.81 23.92 4.42
CA GLY A 302 -9.69 24.56 5.39
C GLY A 302 -9.65 26.09 5.39
N SER A 303 -8.48 26.67 5.09
CA SER A 303 -8.30 28.13 4.96
C SER A 303 -8.66 28.70 3.59
N ASP A 304 -9.20 27.89 2.67
CA ASP A 304 -9.53 28.22 1.26
C ASP A 304 -8.34 28.82 0.48
N ASN A 305 -7.10 28.45 0.86
CA ASN A 305 -5.90 28.93 0.19
C ASN A 305 -5.57 28.10 -1.05
N LYS A 306 -6.35 28.29 -2.11
CA LYS A 306 -6.19 27.54 -3.38
C LYS A 306 -4.80 27.73 -4.02
N LYS A 307 -4.17 28.90 -3.82
CA LYS A 307 -2.83 29.18 -4.36
C LYS A 307 -1.79 28.26 -3.73
N GLU A 308 -1.84 28.11 -2.40
CA GLU A 308 -0.90 27.25 -1.70
C GLU A 308 -1.23 25.75 -1.93
N LEU A 309 -2.49 25.38 -2.05
CA LEU A 309 -2.88 24.01 -2.43
C LEU A 309 -2.29 23.61 -3.79
N LYS A 310 -2.41 24.46 -4.82
CA LYS A 310 -1.79 24.21 -6.14
C LYS A 310 -0.26 24.14 -6.05
N ASN A 311 0.36 24.99 -5.22
CA ASN A 311 1.78 24.96 -4.95
C ASN A 311 2.23 23.64 -4.29
N LEU A 312 1.54 23.21 -3.22
CA LEU A 312 1.78 21.96 -2.51
C LEU A 312 1.59 20.75 -3.42
N PHE A 313 0.50 20.71 -4.18
CA PHE A 313 0.23 19.62 -5.12
C PHE A 313 1.35 19.47 -6.15
N ARG A 314 1.71 20.56 -6.86
CA ARG A 314 2.79 20.53 -7.87
C ARG A 314 4.12 20.10 -7.28
N LYS A 315 4.49 20.63 -6.12
CA LYS A 315 5.74 20.28 -5.46
C LYS A 315 5.75 18.83 -4.97
N SER A 316 4.64 18.36 -4.43
CA SER A 316 4.51 16.97 -3.99
C SER A 316 4.65 15.99 -5.14
N ILE A 317 3.94 16.23 -6.25
CA ILE A 317 4.08 15.38 -7.46
C ILE A 317 5.53 15.35 -7.93
N THR A 318 6.20 16.51 -8.02
CA THR A 318 7.62 16.56 -8.42
C THR A 318 8.51 15.75 -7.47
N LEU A 319 8.36 15.93 -6.15
CA LEU A 319 9.15 15.20 -5.16
C LEU A 319 8.92 13.69 -5.22
N ILE A 320 7.66 13.28 -5.42
CA ILE A 320 7.31 11.86 -5.52
C ILE A 320 7.87 11.24 -6.80
N ILE A 321 7.77 11.92 -7.94
CA ILE A 321 8.36 11.43 -9.19
C ILE A 321 9.89 11.26 -9.02
N VAL A 322 10.57 12.25 -8.46
CA VAL A 322 12.01 12.15 -8.19
C VAL A 322 12.33 11.00 -7.24
N ALA A 323 11.57 10.86 -6.14
CA ALA A 323 11.74 9.75 -5.21
C ALA A 323 11.48 8.40 -5.88
N SER A 324 10.45 8.30 -6.72
CA SER A 324 10.13 7.07 -7.47
C SER A 324 11.23 6.67 -8.44
N LEU A 325 11.80 7.62 -9.18
CA LEU A 325 12.93 7.36 -10.07
C LEU A 325 14.16 6.90 -9.29
N VAL A 326 14.45 7.54 -8.16
CA VAL A 326 15.58 7.15 -7.29
C VAL A 326 15.36 5.76 -6.70
N MET A 327 14.16 5.47 -6.17
CA MET A 327 13.86 4.16 -5.58
C MET A 327 13.90 3.03 -6.60
N THR A 328 13.37 3.25 -7.80
CA THR A 328 13.45 2.27 -8.90
C THR A 328 14.91 2.07 -9.32
N GLY A 329 15.69 3.13 -9.52
CA GLY A 329 17.10 3.02 -9.85
C GLY A 329 17.91 2.29 -8.78
N LEU A 330 17.67 2.58 -7.50
CA LEU A 330 18.29 1.85 -6.39
C LEU A 330 17.89 0.37 -6.38
N ALA A 331 16.62 0.05 -6.59
CA ALA A 331 16.16 -1.34 -6.64
C ALA A 331 16.81 -2.10 -7.80
N GLU A 332 16.93 -1.50 -9.00
CA GLU A 332 17.60 -2.10 -10.16
C GLU A 332 19.09 -2.38 -9.91
N VAL A 333 19.81 -1.35 -9.44
CA VAL A 333 21.26 -1.45 -9.21
C VAL A 333 21.58 -2.40 -8.06
N LEU A 334 20.79 -2.36 -6.98
CA LEU A 334 21.02 -3.13 -5.77
C LEU A 334 20.32 -4.50 -5.78
N ALA A 335 19.55 -4.86 -6.83
CA ALA A 335 18.72 -6.07 -6.87
C ALA A 335 19.48 -7.34 -6.40
N LYS A 336 20.68 -7.57 -6.96
CA LYS A 336 21.51 -8.73 -6.61
C LYS A 336 22.01 -8.70 -5.17
N TYR A 337 22.37 -7.51 -4.65
CA TYR A 337 22.82 -7.35 -3.26
C TYR A 337 21.66 -7.54 -2.28
N LEU A 338 20.49 -6.97 -2.60
CA LEU A 338 19.28 -7.13 -1.79
C LEU A 338 18.82 -8.58 -1.73
N ALA A 339 18.82 -9.29 -2.87
CA ALA A 339 18.53 -10.72 -2.90
C ALA A 339 19.58 -11.51 -2.12
N GLY A 340 20.88 -11.18 -2.28
CA GLY A 340 21.99 -11.85 -1.63
C GLY A 340 22.00 -11.77 -0.10
N ILE A 341 21.40 -10.72 0.48
CA ILE A 341 21.23 -10.63 1.95
C ILE A 341 20.43 -11.82 2.50
N PHE A 342 19.47 -12.33 1.73
CA PHE A 342 18.53 -13.36 2.17
C PHE A 342 18.86 -14.76 1.64
N VAL A 343 19.34 -14.87 0.39
CA VAL A 343 19.43 -16.16 -0.33
C VAL A 343 20.79 -16.39 -1.01
N SER A 344 21.88 -15.89 -0.42
CA SER A 344 23.24 -16.09 -0.95
C SER A 344 23.71 -17.56 -0.97
N TYR A 345 23.05 -18.43 -0.21
CA TYR A 345 23.36 -19.86 -0.09
C TYR A 345 22.87 -20.71 -1.28
N ASP A 346 21.92 -20.21 -2.08
CA ASP A 346 21.34 -20.88 -3.24
C ASP A 346 21.45 -20.00 -4.48
N LYS A 347 22.23 -20.43 -5.48
CA LYS A 347 22.47 -19.63 -6.69
C LYS A 347 21.24 -19.51 -7.58
N GLU A 348 20.47 -20.59 -7.72
CA GLU A 348 19.26 -20.57 -8.56
C GLU A 348 18.19 -19.64 -7.97
N LEU A 349 17.96 -19.74 -6.67
CA LEU A 349 17.05 -18.87 -5.94
C LEU A 349 17.52 -17.41 -5.94
N LEU A 350 18.84 -17.17 -5.87
CA LEU A 350 19.42 -15.83 -5.97
C LEU A 350 19.16 -15.19 -7.35
N GLU A 351 19.34 -15.95 -8.43
CA GLU A 351 19.08 -15.48 -9.80
C GLU A 351 17.59 -15.21 -10.01
N LEU A 352 16.73 -16.14 -9.58
CA LEU A 352 15.26 -15.96 -9.63
C LEU A 352 14.83 -14.71 -8.85
N THR A 353 15.29 -14.55 -7.63
CA THR A 353 14.95 -13.41 -6.76
C THR A 353 15.47 -12.10 -7.33
N THR A 354 16.68 -12.09 -7.89
CA THR A 354 17.28 -10.91 -8.53
C THR A 354 16.44 -10.47 -9.73
N LEU A 355 16.05 -11.41 -10.60
CA LEU A 355 15.19 -11.12 -11.74
C LEU A 355 13.81 -10.61 -11.30
N ALA A 356 13.21 -11.26 -10.30
CA ALA A 356 11.92 -10.89 -9.77
C ALA A 356 11.95 -9.48 -9.13
N ILE A 357 13.00 -9.11 -8.38
CA ILE A 357 13.17 -7.74 -7.84
C ILE A 357 13.26 -6.74 -8.99
N ARG A 358 14.02 -6.99 -10.05
CA ARG A 358 14.15 -6.08 -11.19
C ARG A 358 12.81 -5.87 -11.88
N ILE A 359 12.10 -6.94 -12.21
CA ILE A 359 10.77 -6.81 -12.83
C ILE A 359 9.84 -6.03 -11.89
N TYR A 360 9.79 -6.38 -10.60
CA TYR A 360 8.89 -5.75 -9.63
C TYR A 360 9.25 -4.27 -9.35
N SER A 361 10.53 -3.88 -9.45
CA SER A 361 11.00 -2.53 -9.13
C SER A 361 10.36 -1.45 -9.99
N VAL A 362 9.96 -1.76 -11.22
CA VAL A 362 9.24 -0.84 -12.10
C VAL A 362 7.91 -0.36 -11.46
N ALA A 363 7.30 -1.17 -10.58
CA ALA A 363 6.11 -0.77 -9.84
C ALA A 363 6.36 0.45 -8.94
N TYR A 364 7.58 0.66 -8.45
CA TYR A 364 7.90 1.81 -7.59
C TYR A 364 7.77 3.15 -8.31
N LEU A 365 7.86 3.19 -9.66
CA LEU A 365 7.61 4.41 -10.45
C LEU A 365 6.20 4.95 -10.22
N PHE A 366 5.23 4.07 -10.04
CA PHE A 366 3.82 4.40 -9.92
C PHE A 366 3.31 4.38 -8.47
N ASN A 367 3.93 3.56 -7.62
CA ASN A 367 3.47 3.34 -6.24
C ASN A 367 3.44 4.62 -5.42
N GLY A 368 4.46 5.48 -5.57
CA GLY A 368 4.53 6.77 -4.89
C GLY A 368 3.37 7.69 -5.26
N LEU A 369 3.05 7.78 -6.55
CA LEU A 369 1.91 8.58 -7.03
C LEU A 369 0.59 8.03 -6.50
N ASN A 370 0.41 6.73 -6.50
CA ASN A 370 -0.80 6.07 -6.01
C ASN A 370 -1.06 6.33 -4.52
N ILE A 371 -0.03 6.18 -3.69
CA ILE A 371 -0.12 6.41 -2.24
C ILE A 371 -0.43 7.88 -1.97
N PHE A 372 0.27 8.78 -2.65
CA PHE A 372 0.02 10.21 -2.48
C PHE A 372 -1.37 10.63 -2.96
N THR A 373 -1.83 10.10 -4.09
CA THR A 373 -3.15 10.39 -4.63
C THR A 373 -4.26 10.05 -3.63
N SER A 374 -4.25 8.84 -3.07
CA SER A 374 -5.20 8.43 -2.03
C SER A 374 -5.14 9.36 -0.81
N SER A 375 -3.93 9.63 -0.31
CA SER A 375 -3.72 10.52 0.83
C SER A 375 -4.14 11.96 0.56
N PHE A 376 -3.95 12.46 -0.66
CA PHE A 376 -4.36 13.80 -1.07
C PHE A 376 -5.88 13.95 -1.08
N PHE A 377 -6.64 12.97 -1.61
CA PHE A 377 -8.10 12.99 -1.53
C PHE A 377 -8.60 12.95 -0.08
N THR A 378 -7.96 12.12 0.76
CA THR A 378 -8.24 12.11 2.20
C THR A 378 -7.96 13.46 2.83
N ALA A 379 -6.86 14.12 2.48
CA ALA A 379 -6.50 15.43 2.98
C ALA A 379 -7.48 16.54 2.55
N LEU A 380 -8.08 16.42 1.36
CA LEU A 380 -9.17 17.29 0.90
C LEU A 380 -10.54 16.93 1.51
N ASN A 381 -10.58 16.01 2.48
CA ASN A 381 -11.80 15.49 3.10
C ASN A 381 -12.80 14.89 2.09
N ASN A 382 -12.30 14.30 1.02
CA ASN A 382 -13.06 13.53 0.04
C ASN A 382 -12.78 12.03 0.18
N GLY A 383 -13.11 11.49 1.34
CA GLY A 383 -12.81 10.11 1.71
C GLY A 383 -13.48 9.06 0.85
N ALA A 384 -14.68 9.34 0.33
CA ALA A 384 -15.39 8.43 -0.57
C ALA A 384 -14.60 8.19 -1.86
N VAL A 385 -14.04 9.24 -2.46
CA VAL A 385 -13.18 9.14 -3.66
C VAL A 385 -11.87 8.41 -3.31
N SER A 386 -11.24 8.77 -2.18
CA SER A 386 -10.02 8.10 -1.71
C SER A 386 -10.23 6.59 -1.52
N ALA A 387 -11.32 6.19 -0.86
CA ALA A 387 -11.67 4.79 -0.64
C ALA A 387 -11.97 4.05 -1.95
N ALA A 388 -12.72 4.66 -2.86
CA ALA A 388 -13.04 4.06 -4.15
C ALA A 388 -11.80 3.85 -5.02
N VAL A 389 -10.89 4.84 -5.08
CA VAL A 389 -9.60 4.71 -5.79
C VAL A 389 -8.76 3.58 -5.18
N SER A 390 -8.64 3.54 -3.85
CA SER A 390 -7.91 2.48 -3.17
C SER A 390 -8.53 1.10 -3.39
N PHE A 391 -9.86 0.98 -3.35
CA PHE A 391 -10.58 -0.27 -3.58
C PHE A 391 -10.39 -0.77 -5.02
N LEU A 392 -10.62 0.08 -6.00
CA LEU A 392 -10.43 -0.28 -7.41
C LEU A 392 -9.01 -0.77 -7.66
N ARG A 393 -8.00 -0.02 -7.22
CA ARG A 393 -6.59 -0.34 -7.41
C ARG A 393 -6.17 -1.63 -6.71
N MET A 394 -6.33 -1.66 -5.38
CA MET A 394 -5.76 -2.74 -4.55
C MET A 394 -6.61 -4.01 -4.55
N PHE A 395 -7.90 -3.89 -4.74
CA PHE A 395 -8.80 -5.03 -4.73
C PHE A 395 -9.16 -5.48 -6.15
N VAL A 396 -9.80 -4.62 -6.93
CA VAL A 396 -10.36 -5.02 -8.23
C VAL A 396 -9.24 -5.28 -9.25
N PHE A 397 -8.42 -4.28 -9.55
CA PHE A 397 -7.40 -4.40 -10.59
C PHE A 397 -6.29 -5.38 -10.21
N GLN A 398 -5.81 -5.33 -8.97
CA GLN A 398 -4.71 -6.19 -8.57
C GLN A 398 -5.13 -7.66 -8.52
N ILE A 399 -6.32 -7.98 -8.02
CA ILE A 399 -6.85 -9.35 -8.05
C ILE A 399 -7.08 -9.82 -9.48
N ALA A 400 -7.69 -8.99 -10.33
CA ALA A 400 -7.90 -9.35 -11.73
C ALA A 400 -6.57 -9.65 -12.43
N MET A 401 -5.55 -8.81 -12.25
CA MET A 401 -4.24 -9.01 -12.85
C MET A 401 -3.49 -10.23 -12.31
N ILE A 402 -3.59 -10.53 -11.00
CA ILE A 402 -3.01 -11.76 -10.41
C ILE A 402 -3.63 -13.01 -11.04
N MET A 403 -4.91 -12.99 -11.38
CA MET A 403 -5.58 -14.15 -11.96
C MET A 403 -5.35 -14.26 -13.47
N ILE A 404 -5.23 -13.15 -14.20
CA ILE A 404 -5.20 -13.11 -15.67
C ILE A 404 -3.77 -13.15 -16.20
N LEU A 405 -2.85 -12.30 -15.71
CA LEU A 405 -1.50 -12.17 -16.26
C LEU A 405 -0.69 -13.48 -16.25
N PRO A 406 -0.77 -14.32 -15.21
CA PRO A 406 -0.05 -15.60 -15.23
C PRO A 406 -0.52 -16.56 -16.31
N LEU A 407 -1.78 -16.46 -16.75
CA LEU A 407 -2.31 -17.29 -17.84
C LEU A 407 -1.72 -16.92 -19.20
N ILE A 408 -1.29 -15.66 -19.37
CA ILE A 408 -0.78 -15.11 -20.63
C ILE A 408 0.74 -15.10 -20.65
N LEU A 409 1.37 -14.60 -19.59
CA LEU A 409 2.81 -14.35 -19.48
C LEU A 409 3.54 -15.37 -18.61
N GLY A 410 2.84 -16.38 -18.08
CA GLY A 410 3.42 -17.35 -17.16
C GLY A 410 4.01 -16.67 -15.93
N ILE A 411 5.22 -17.09 -15.53
CA ILE A 411 5.92 -16.61 -14.33
C ILE A 411 6.16 -15.09 -14.37
N ASN A 412 6.56 -14.53 -15.51
CA ASN A 412 6.80 -13.10 -15.65
C ASN A 412 5.53 -12.29 -15.42
N GLY A 413 4.36 -12.83 -15.79
CA GLY A 413 3.07 -12.21 -15.53
C GLY A 413 2.80 -11.99 -14.05
N ILE A 414 3.24 -12.91 -13.19
CA ILE A 414 3.07 -12.76 -11.73
C ILE A 414 3.87 -11.55 -11.21
N TRP A 415 5.10 -11.38 -11.68
CA TRP A 415 5.96 -10.27 -11.25
C TRP A 415 5.49 -8.90 -11.80
N MET A 416 4.75 -8.89 -12.92
CA MET A 416 4.25 -7.67 -13.56
C MET A 416 2.90 -7.18 -13.03
N VAL A 417 2.19 -7.95 -12.20
CA VAL A 417 0.86 -7.61 -11.69
C VAL A 417 0.79 -6.22 -11.06
N THR A 418 1.71 -5.90 -10.16
CA THR A 418 1.69 -4.64 -9.41
C THR A 418 1.92 -3.44 -10.33
N GLN A 419 2.72 -3.59 -11.39
CA GLN A 419 2.98 -2.53 -12.37
C GLN A 419 1.72 -2.20 -13.15
N MET A 420 1.04 -3.24 -13.64
CA MET A 420 -0.17 -3.08 -14.44
C MET A 420 -1.32 -2.48 -13.63
N ALA A 421 -1.48 -2.92 -12.37
CA ALA A 421 -2.46 -2.35 -11.45
C ALA A 421 -2.16 -0.88 -11.08
N ALA A 422 -0.90 -0.46 -11.18
CA ALA A 422 -0.47 0.88 -10.76
C ALA A 422 -0.62 1.96 -11.84
N LEU A 423 -0.89 1.60 -13.10
CA LEU A 423 -1.04 2.55 -14.23
C LEU A 423 -2.25 3.48 -14.08
N GLU A 424 -3.21 3.11 -13.23
CA GLU A 424 -4.37 3.93 -12.89
C GLU A 424 -4.02 5.29 -12.25
N SER A 425 -2.82 5.42 -11.67
CA SER A 425 -2.37 6.63 -10.96
C SER A 425 -2.43 7.91 -11.80
N ARG A 426 -2.26 7.80 -13.12
CA ARG A 426 -2.27 8.94 -14.04
C ARG A 426 -3.63 9.67 -14.03
N TYR A 427 -4.73 8.92 -14.07
CA TYR A 427 -6.07 9.52 -14.10
C TYR A 427 -6.50 10.08 -12.76
N ALA A 428 -6.06 9.44 -11.69
CA ALA A 428 -6.32 9.95 -10.35
C ALA A 428 -5.63 11.30 -10.11
N THR A 429 -4.46 11.55 -10.72
CA THR A 429 -3.75 12.83 -10.63
C THR A 429 -4.50 13.97 -11.36
N ASP A 430 -5.07 13.69 -12.55
CA ASP A 430 -5.90 14.67 -13.28
C ASP A 430 -7.17 15.03 -12.52
N ALA A 431 -7.81 14.05 -11.87
CA ALA A 431 -8.98 14.27 -11.04
C ALA A 431 -8.69 15.14 -9.81
N GLN A 432 -7.50 14.99 -9.21
CA GLN A 432 -7.07 15.85 -8.10
C GLN A 432 -6.97 17.32 -8.50
N TYR A 433 -6.41 17.58 -9.69
CA TYR A 433 -6.29 18.94 -10.19
C TYR A 433 -7.67 19.59 -10.38
N LYS A 434 -8.62 18.86 -10.97
CA LYS A 434 -10.01 19.31 -11.15
C LYS A 434 -10.72 19.54 -9.82
N LEU A 435 -10.47 18.72 -8.82
CA LEU A 435 -11.07 18.89 -7.48
C LEU A 435 -10.58 20.17 -6.80
N ILE A 436 -9.31 20.56 -6.98
CA ILE A 436 -8.78 21.83 -6.49
C ILE A 436 -9.51 23.03 -7.17
N GLU A 437 -9.96 22.85 -8.41
CA GLU A 437 -10.72 23.85 -9.17
C GLU A 437 -12.21 23.93 -8.79
N GLY A 438 -12.73 22.95 -8.07
CA GLY A 438 -14.10 22.94 -7.56
C GLY A 438 -15.08 21.98 -8.26
N GLU A 439 -14.60 21.14 -9.17
CA GLU A 439 -15.42 20.15 -9.90
C GLU A 439 -15.52 18.83 -9.13
N GLN A 440 -16.50 18.71 -8.23
CA GLN A 440 -16.57 17.56 -7.30
C GLN A 440 -17.19 16.26 -7.86
N PHE A 441 -18.17 16.33 -8.75
CA PHE A 441 -19.01 15.17 -9.05
C PHE A 441 -18.52 14.28 -10.21
N PHE A 442 -17.78 14.82 -11.14
CA PHE A 442 -17.39 14.11 -12.37
C PHE A 442 -16.12 13.23 -12.21
N CYS A 443 -15.36 13.42 -11.13
CA CYS A 443 -14.06 12.80 -10.97
C CYS A 443 -14.09 11.27 -10.81
N LEU A 444 -15.04 10.74 -10.04
CA LEU A 444 -15.05 9.29 -9.72
C LEU A 444 -15.41 8.42 -10.94
N LEU A 445 -16.44 8.84 -11.68
CA LEU A 445 -16.87 8.13 -12.90
C LEU A 445 -15.82 8.24 -14.00
N LEU A 446 -15.14 9.39 -14.11
CA LEU A 446 -14.08 9.60 -15.10
C LEU A 446 -12.83 8.77 -14.78
N ILE A 447 -12.45 8.68 -13.49
CA ILE A 447 -11.32 7.82 -13.04
C ILE A 447 -11.64 6.37 -13.32
N ALA A 448 -12.79 5.87 -12.88
CA ALA A 448 -13.16 4.48 -13.05
C ALA A 448 -13.30 4.10 -14.53
N ARG A 449 -13.96 4.95 -15.33
CA ARG A 449 -14.13 4.73 -16.77
C ARG A 449 -12.79 4.72 -17.50
N LYS A 450 -11.96 5.75 -17.34
CA LYS A 450 -10.67 5.85 -18.01
C LYS A 450 -9.69 4.78 -17.55
N ALA A 451 -9.67 4.45 -16.24
CA ALA A 451 -8.83 3.38 -15.73
C ALA A 451 -9.23 2.02 -16.31
N MET A 452 -10.54 1.74 -16.46
CA MET A 452 -11.02 0.54 -17.14
C MET A 452 -10.67 0.53 -18.63
N GLU A 453 -10.87 1.65 -19.34
CA GLU A 453 -10.53 1.78 -20.77
C GLU A 453 -9.03 1.53 -21.00
N ASP A 454 -8.14 2.10 -20.18
CA ASP A 454 -6.69 1.90 -20.33
C ASP A 454 -6.20 0.53 -19.88
N ALA A 455 -6.74 -0.01 -18.80
CA ALA A 455 -6.42 -1.38 -18.36
C ALA A 455 -6.82 -2.38 -19.46
N THR A 456 -7.99 -2.20 -20.07
CA THR A 456 -8.46 -3.00 -21.19
C THR A 456 -7.54 -2.84 -22.41
N ARG A 457 -7.20 -1.60 -22.77
CA ARG A 457 -6.31 -1.31 -23.90
C ARG A 457 -4.92 -1.91 -23.73
N GLN A 458 -4.31 -1.77 -22.55
CA GLN A 458 -3.00 -2.35 -22.26
C GLN A 458 -3.04 -3.87 -22.20
N PHE A 459 -4.11 -4.45 -21.65
CA PHE A 459 -4.33 -5.89 -21.69
C PHE A 459 -4.31 -6.42 -23.13
N PHE A 460 -5.05 -5.76 -24.04
CA PHE A 460 -5.05 -6.15 -25.46
C PHE A 460 -3.72 -5.91 -26.17
N LEU A 461 -2.96 -4.87 -25.83
CA LEU A 461 -1.62 -4.65 -26.37
C LEU A 461 -0.65 -5.76 -25.96
N ILE A 462 -0.63 -6.14 -24.69
CA ILE A 462 0.19 -7.23 -24.18
C ILE A 462 -0.25 -8.57 -24.78
N LEU A 463 -1.56 -8.81 -24.88
CA LEU A 463 -2.10 -10.00 -25.50
C LEU A 463 -1.68 -10.10 -26.97
N SER A 464 -1.74 -9.00 -27.74
CA SER A 464 -1.33 -8.95 -29.14
C SER A 464 0.17 -9.22 -29.31
N GLU A 465 1.02 -8.65 -28.44
CA GLU A 465 2.47 -8.86 -28.48
C GLU A 465 2.85 -10.30 -28.13
N GLN A 466 2.21 -10.91 -27.14
CA GLN A 466 2.45 -12.31 -26.76
C GLN A 466 1.91 -13.30 -27.80
N MET A 467 0.75 -13.04 -28.35
CA MET A 467 0.22 -13.81 -29.48
C MET A 467 1.14 -13.73 -30.69
N HIS A 468 1.74 -12.56 -30.93
CA HIS A 468 2.74 -12.40 -31.98
C HIS A 468 3.98 -13.26 -31.72
N HIS A 469 4.56 -13.23 -30.53
CA HIS A 469 5.70 -14.09 -30.16
C HIS A 469 5.36 -15.58 -30.24
N LEU A 470 4.13 -15.96 -29.87
CA LEU A 470 3.65 -17.34 -29.99
C LEU A 470 3.55 -17.76 -31.47
N VAL A 471 2.98 -16.89 -32.32
CA VAL A 471 2.86 -17.14 -33.77
C VAL A 471 4.24 -17.23 -34.41
N LEU A 472 5.22 -16.37 -34.06
CA LEU A 472 6.59 -16.45 -34.53
C LEU A 472 7.26 -17.77 -34.09
N ARG A 473 7.11 -18.19 -32.85
CA ARG A 473 7.64 -19.48 -32.35
C ARG A 473 7.02 -20.66 -33.08
N LEU A 474 5.72 -20.66 -33.30
CA LEU A 474 5.03 -21.71 -34.04
C LEU A 474 5.42 -21.72 -35.53
N ALA A 475 5.60 -20.56 -36.13
CA ALA A 475 6.08 -20.43 -37.53
C ALA A 475 7.53 -20.90 -37.72
N THR A 476 8.39 -20.73 -36.71
CA THR A 476 9.76 -21.25 -36.72
C THR A 476 9.85 -22.75 -36.44
N MET A 477 8.90 -23.33 -35.73
CA MET A 477 8.87 -24.76 -35.41
C MET A 477 8.23 -25.63 -36.47
N ASN A 478 7.42 -25.11 -37.39
CA ASN A 478 6.63 -25.93 -38.33
C ASN A 478 6.66 -25.37 -39.74
N HIS A 479 7.73 -25.71 -40.51
CA HIS A 479 7.87 -25.29 -41.90
C HIS A 479 6.95 -26.03 -42.91
N GLN A 480 6.14 -27.00 -42.47
CA GLN A 480 5.37 -27.86 -43.39
C GLN A 480 3.91 -28.21 -43.03
N ARG A 481 3.34 -27.78 -41.93
CA ARG A 481 1.93 -28.10 -41.61
C ARG A 481 1.18 -26.91 -41.04
N GLU A 482 0.07 -26.57 -41.73
CA GLU A 482 -1.14 -25.91 -41.24
C GLU A 482 -1.35 -24.41 -41.47
N LEU A 483 -1.84 -24.11 -42.67
CA LEU A 483 -2.61 -22.89 -42.97
C LEU A 483 -3.95 -22.77 -42.17
N GLY A 484 -4.39 -23.83 -41.48
CA GLY A 484 -5.65 -23.87 -40.75
C GLY A 484 -5.69 -23.09 -39.42
N PHE A 485 -4.52 -22.84 -38.80
CA PHE A 485 -4.44 -22.15 -37.51
C PHE A 485 -4.52 -20.61 -37.63
N TYR A 486 -4.24 -20.06 -38.80
CA TYR A 486 -4.25 -18.61 -39.03
C TYR A 486 -5.66 -18.01 -39.18
N ARG A 487 -6.65 -18.82 -39.56
CA ARG A 487 -8.02 -18.35 -39.77
C ARG A 487 -8.74 -17.90 -38.51
N PRO A 488 -8.70 -18.62 -37.35
CA PRO A 488 -9.27 -18.14 -36.10
C PRO A 488 -8.57 -16.89 -35.55
N PHE A 489 -7.25 -16.76 -35.77
CA PHE A 489 -6.48 -15.62 -35.32
C PHE A 489 -6.78 -14.35 -36.14
N TYR A 490 -6.93 -14.49 -37.45
CA TYR A 490 -7.31 -13.39 -38.34
C TYR A 490 -8.75 -12.91 -38.01
N LEU A 491 -9.68 -13.82 -37.80
CA LEU A 491 -11.04 -13.49 -37.37
C LEU A 491 -11.09 -12.84 -35.99
N PHE A 492 -10.20 -13.20 -35.09
CA PHE A 492 -10.03 -12.55 -33.80
C PHE A 492 -9.50 -11.13 -33.92
N LEU A 493 -8.49 -10.89 -34.77
CA LEU A 493 -7.99 -9.54 -35.07
C LEU A 493 -9.05 -8.67 -35.75
N GLU A 494 -9.81 -9.24 -36.69
CA GLU A 494 -10.92 -8.57 -37.37
C GLU A 494 -12.09 -8.23 -36.40
N SER A 495 -12.32 -9.08 -35.40
CA SER A 495 -13.29 -8.80 -34.33
C SER A 495 -12.82 -7.69 -33.38
N LEU A 496 -11.52 -7.44 -33.25
CA LEU A 496 -10.96 -6.32 -32.49
C LEU A 496 -11.13 -4.97 -33.24
N GLU A 497 -11.13 -4.95 -34.56
CA GLU A 497 -11.44 -3.75 -35.38
C GLU A 497 -12.89 -3.29 -35.21
N LEU A 498 -13.83 -4.20 -34.90
CA LEU A 498 -15.24 -3.90 -34.62
C LEU A 498 -15.49 -3.15 -33.30
N PHE A 499 -14.46 -3.06 -32.42
CA PHE A 499 -14.52 -2.36 -31.13
C PHE A 499 -13.87 -0.96 -31.15
N ASP A 500 -13.83 -0.27 -32.30
CA ASP A 500 -13.38 1.12 -32.44
C ASP A 500 -11.93 1.40 -31.96
N PHE A 501 -11.03 0.45 -32.14
CA PHE A 501 -9.60 0.60 -31.89
C PHE A 501 -8.87 1.15 -33.13
N GLU A 502 -9.22 2.39 -33.54
CA GLU A 502 -8.74 3.02 -34.80
C GLU A 502 -7.22 3.22 -34.92
N LEU A 503 -6.39 2.97 -33.91
CA LEU A 503 -5.00 3.44 -33.91
C LEU A 503 -3.91 2.37 -33.93
N THR A 504 -4.20 1.09 -33.76
CA THR A 504 -3.14 0.09 -33.60
C THR A 504 -3.15 -1.06 -34.60
N ALA A 505 -4.28 -1.43 -35.15
CA ALA A 505 -4.35 -2.53 -36.11
C ALA A 505 -3.63 -2.24 -37.46
N PRO A 506 -3.76 -1.03 -38.06
CA PRO A 506 -3.06 -0.74 -39.31
C PRO A 506 -1.54 -0.72 -39.18
N VAL A 507 -1.01 -0.17 -38.11
CA VAL A 507 0.45 -0.06 -37.85
C VAL A 507 1.07 -1.44 -37.58
N ILE A 508 0.35 -2.33 -36.89
CA ILE A 508 0.80 -3.69 -36.66
C ILE A 508 0.78 -4.50 -37.96
N ILE A 509 -0.25 -4.37 -38.75
CA ILE A 509 -0.36 -5.09 -40.05
C ILE A 509 0.68 -4.58 -41.04
N GLU A 510 0.92 -3.27 -41.17
CA GLU A 510 1.93 -2.71 -42.07
C GLU A 510 3.37 -3.01 -41.66
N SER A 511 3.68 -2.99 -40.33
CA SER A 511 5.03 -3.31 -39.84
C SER A 511 5.42 -4.77 -40.03
N TYR A 512 4.44 -5.69 -40.08
CA TYR A 512 4.67 -7.13 -40.19
C TYR A 512 4.60 -7.71 -41.57
N PHE A 513 3.97 -7.02 -42.51
CA PHE A 513 3.82 -7.46 -43.88
C PHE A 513 4.47 -6.47 -44.88
N SER A 514 5.76 -6.18 -44.64
CA SER A 514 6.53 -5.41 -45.63
C SER A 514 6.69 -6.12 -47.00
N ASP A 515 6.25 -7.40 -47.10
CA ASP A 515 6.30 -8.20 -48.29
C ASP A 515 4.89 -8.27 -48.95
N GLY A 516 4.66 -7.38 -49.92
CA GLY A 516 3.37 -7.21 -50.59
C GLY A 516 2.78 -8.48 -51.24
N ASP A 517 3.59 -9.52 -51.48
CA ASP A 517 3.13 -10.80 -52.03
C ASP A 517 2.47 -11.70 -50.99
N LYS A 518 2.86 -11.60 -49.73
CA LYS A 518 2.23 -12.36 -48.65
C LYS A 518 0.85 -11.81 -48.29
N ILE A 519 0.66 -10.49 -48.36
CA ILE A 519 -0.66 -9.84 -48.14
C ILE A 519 -1.64 -10.26 -49.23
N ARG A 520 -1.22 -10.33 -50.51
CA ARG A 520 -2.07 -10.78 -51.63
C ARG A 520 -2.47 -12.24 -51.50
N LYS A 521 -1.61 -13.09 -50.99
CA LYS A 521 -1.90 -14.51 -50.74
C LYS A 521 -2.90 -14.69 -49.59
N LEU A 522 -2.77 -13.96 -48.52
CA LEU A 522 -3.71 -13.99 -47.39
C LEU A 522 -5.12 -13.48 -47.80
N ARG A 523 -5.22 -12.36 -48.52
CA ARG A 523 -6.50 -11.84 -49.03
C ARG A 523 -7.22 -12.77 -49.99
N ARG A 524 -6.49 -13.65 -50.73
CA ARG A 524 -7.10 -14.69 -51.56
C ARG A 524 -7.63 -15.88 -50.78
N ILE A 525 -7.08 -16.16 -49.59
CA ILE A 525 -7.49 -17.28 -48.72
C ILE A 525 -8.71 -16.90 -47.90
N THR A 526 -8.86 -15.63 -47.52
CA THR A 526 -10.02 -15.14 -46.71
C THR A 526 -11.28 -14.89 -47.53
N ARG A 527 -11.19 -14.78 -48.86
CA ARG A 527 -12.34 -14.61 -49.78
C ARG A 527 -12.90 -15.93 -50.34
N ARG A 528 -12.38 -17.07 -49.96
CA ARG A 528 -12.96 -18.41 -50.16
C ARG A 528 -13.36 -19.02 -48.79
#